data_3f751ad256bcfb4a35be443c0fe5199f
#
_entry.id   3f751ad256bcfb4a35be443c0fe5199f
#
_cell.length_a   1.000
_cell.length_b   1.000
_cell.length_c   1.000
_cell.angle_alpha   90.00
_cell.angle_beta   90.00
_cell.angle_gamma   90.00
#
_symmetry.space_group_name_H-M   'P 1'
#
loop_
_entity.id
_entity.type
_entity.pdbx_description
1 polymer ?
#
loop_
_entity_poly.entity_id
_entity_poly.type
_entity_poly.pdbx_seq_one_letter_code
_entity_poly.pdbx_strand_id
1 'polypeptide(L)'
;MANELFAAIKGGDTKAVERLLDMDRGLVEARDETGLSPVLAALYRGRNDIAMAILRRGPKLTVFEAAAAGDLARVRELVERERAQANAVSPDGYTPLGLAAFFKRSDVAAYLVDRGADPRAASRQGGFTPLHSAVATDAAPTDVELVRRLLDAGADPNARSESGGTPLHTTAFTGDRTSMELLLECGGDASIKNEQGKTAADIARERGHSEIARLLEDRLTQR
;
A
#
# COMPACT_ATOMS: atom_id res chain seq x y z
N MET A 1 -13.10 -20.62 17.30
CA MET A 1 -13.86 -19.53 16.62
C MET A 1 -12.94 -18.48 15.95
N ALA A 2 -11.93 -17.88 16.62
CA ALA A 2 -11.04 -16.92 15.93
C ALA A 2 -10.32 -17.55 14.73
N ASN A 3 -9.68 -18.71 14.88
CA ASN A 3 -9.01 -19.42 13.77
C ASN A 3 -9.98 -19.78 12.62
N GLU A 4 -11.23 -20.12 12.94
CA GLU A 4 -12.26 -20.39 11.94
C GLU A 4 -12.64 -19.12 11.17
N LEU A 5 -12.71 -17.97 11.86
CA LEU A 5 -12.95 -16.67 11.22
C LEU A 5 -11.84 -16.37 10.21
N PHE A 6 -10.56 -16.47 10.61
CA PHE A 6 -9.45 -16.20 9.71
C PHE A 6 -9.37 -17.23 8.56
N ALA A 7 -9.74 -18.49 8.80
CA ALA A 7 -9.87 -19.49 7.74
C ALA A 7 -10.97 -19.14 6.74
N ALA A 8 -12.14 -18.70 7.21
CA ALA A 8 -13.24 -18.26 6.37
C ALA A 8 -12.87 -17.00 5.54
N ILE A 9 -12.19 -16.04 6.16
CA ILE A 9 -11.64 -14.85 5.46
C ILE A 9 -10.66 -15.27 4.37
N LYS A 10 -9.74 -16.17 4.69
CA LYS A 10 -8.75 -16.71 3.73
C LYS A 10 -9.43 -17.42 2.57
N GLY A 11 -10.46 -18.20 2.85
CA GLY A 11 -11.25 -18.93 1.85
C GLY A 11 -12.20 -18.04 1.03
N GLY A 12 -12.47 -16.81 1.49
CA GLY A 12 -13.43 -15.90 0.85
C GLY A 12 -14.89 -16.30 1.10
N ASP A 13 -15.17 -17.02 2.18
CA ASP A 13 -16.52 -17.45 2.55
C ASP A 13 -17.22 -16.35 3.38
N THR A 14 -17.81 -15.39 2.68
CA THR A 14 -18.52 -14.26 3.30
C THR A 14 -19.65 -14.72 4.21
N LYS A 15 -20.39 -15.80 3.84
CA LYS A 15 -21.49 -16.31 4.67
C LYS A 15 -21.00 -16.93 5.97
N ALA A 16 -19.88 -17.67 5.92
CA ALA A 16 -19.28 -18.21 7.13
C ALA A 16 -18.77 -17.10 8.05
N VAL A 17 -18.12 -16.05 7.49
CA VAL A 17 -17.68 -14.89 8.24
C VAL A 17 -18.87 -14.20 8.93
N GLU A 18 -19.94 -13.90 8.21
CA GLU A 18 -21.14 -13.25 8.77
C GLU A 18 -21.73 -14.09 9.91
N ARG A 19 -21.92 -15.39 9.70
CA ARG A 19 -22.44 -16.30 10.70
C ARG A 19 -21.58 -16.34 11.99
N LEU A 20 -20.24 -16.41 11.84
CA LEU A 20 -19.33 -16.43 12.98
C LEU A 20 -19.39 -15.12 13.77
N LEU A 21 -19.45 -13.98 13.08
CA LEU A 21 -19.58 -12.66 13.70
C LEU A 21 -20.95 -12.42 14.35
N ASP A 22 -22.02 -13.08 13.86
CA ASP A 22 -23.35 -13.03 14.49
C ASP A 22 -23.40 -13.89 15.75
N MET A 23 -22.65 -15.01 15.78
CA MET A 23 -22.52 -15.87 16.96
C MET A 23 -21.67 -15.22 18.07
N ASP A 24 -20.61 -14.52 17.70
CA ASP A 24 -19.72 -13.83 18.63
C ASP A 24 -19.23 -12.51 18.04
N ARG A 25 -19.86 -11.42 18.48
CA ARG A 25 -19.49 -10.05 18.04
C ARG A 25 -18.07 -9.65 18.45
N GLY A 26 -17.51 -10.26 19.49
CA GLY A 26 -16.13 -9.97 19.93
C GLY A 26 -15.09 -10.39 18.90
N LEU A 27 -15.43 -11.27 17.96
CA LEU A 27 -14.53 -11.71 16.90
C LEU A 27 -14.09 -10.60 15.95
N VAL A 28 -14.80 -9.46 15.89
CA VAL A 28 -14.36 -8.29 15.11
C VAL A 28 -13.02 -7.73 15.61
N GLU A 29 -12.70 -7.93 16.90
CA GLU A 29 -11.46 -7.49 17.56
C GLU A 29 -10.39 -8.58 17.61
N ALA A 30 -10.66 -9.78 17.07
CA ALA A 30 -9.72 -10.87 17.09
C ALA A 30 -8.40 -10.50 16.41
N ARG A 31 -7.34 -11.20 16.76
CA ARG A 31 -6.03 -11.12 16.09
C ARG A 31 -5.60 -12.52 15.70
N ASP A 32 -4.99 -12.66 14.52
CA ASP A 32 -4.35 -13.91 14.13
C ASP A 32 -2.98 -14.06 14.82
N GLU A 33 -2.28 -15.14 14.51
CA GLU A 33 -0.96 -15.46 15.08
C GLU A 33 0.11 -14.40 14.80
N THR A 34 -0.08 -13.56 13.77
CA THR A 34 0.79 -12.46 13.40
C THR A 34 0.36 -11.11 13.99
N GLY A 35 -0.76 -11.07 14.71
CA GLY A 35 -1.38 -9.87 15.25
C GLY A 35 -2.27 -9.11 14.26
N LEU A 36 -2.55 -9.69 13.10
CA LEU A 36 -3.36 -9.07 12.06
C LEU A 36 -4.86 -9.12 12.43
N SER A 37 -5.57 -8.01 12.23
CA SER A 37 -7.02 -7.96 12.44
C SER A 37 -7.81 -8.60 11.30
N PRO A 38 -9.09 -8.99 11.56
CA PRO A 38 -9.96 -9.48 10.50
C PRO A 38 -10.16 -8.50 9.35
N VAL A 39 -10.21 -7.19 9.62
CA VAL A 39 -10.33 -6.14 8.59
C VAL A 39 -9.11 -6.16 7.69
N LEU A 40 -7.90 -6.07 8.24
CA LEU A 40 -6.66 -6.07 7.44
C LEU A 40 -6.48 -7.42 6.74
N ALA A 41 -6.80 -8.54 7.40
CA ALA A 41 -6.75 -9.87 6.80
C ALA A 41 -7.63 -10.00 5.56
N ALA A 42 -8.82 -9.38 5.57
CA ALA A 42 -9.72 -9.33 4.42
C ALA A 42 -9.19 -8.40 3.33
N LEU A 43 -8.74 -7.19 3.69
CA LEU A 43 -8.24 -6.19 2.74
C LEU A 43 -6.98 -6.69 2.00
N TYR A 44 -5.99 -7.26 2.70
CA TYR A 44 -4.78 -7.83 2.08
C TYR A 44 -5.05 -8.95 1.08
N ARG A 45 -6.20 -9.62 1.21
CA ARG A 45 -6.64 -10.68 0.28
C ARG A 45 -7.60 -10.18 -0.81
N GLY A 46 -7.83 -8.86 -0.89
CA GLY A 46 -8.78 -8.28 -1.84
C GLY A 46 -10.24 -8.68 -1.57
N ARG A 47 -10.55 -9.16 -0.34
CA ARG A 47 -11.91 -9.57 0.06
C ARG A 47 -12.69 -8.36 0.57
N ASN A 48 -12.98 -7.43 -0.34
CA ASN A 48 -13.62 -6.17 0.03
C ASN A 48 -15.04 -6.36 0.59
N ASP A 49 -15.77 -7.33 0.10
CA ASP A 49 -17.10 -7.73 0.60
C ASP A 49 -17.04 -8.18 2.08
N ILE A 50 -16.05 -9.03 2.41
CA ILE A 50 -15.79 -9.49 3.77
C ILE A 50 -15.33 -8.32 4.66
N ALA A 51 -14.40 -7.49 4.18
CA ALA A 51 -13.95 -6.31 4.93
C ALA A 51 -15.14 -5.39 5.27
N MET A 52 -16.03 -5.13 4.32
CA MET A 52 -17.24 -4.34 4.54
C MET A 52 -18.21 -5.02 5.51
N ALA A 53 -18.34 -6.35 5.46
CA ALA A 53 -19.19 -7.08 6.40
C ALA A 53 -18.67 -6.97 7.85
N ILE A 54 -17.34 -6.99 8.05
CA ILE A 54 -16.69 -6.80 9.35
C ILE A 54 -16.86 -5.33 9.81
N LEU A 55 -16.57 -4.36 8.94
CA LEU A 55 -16.68 -2.92 9.25
C LEU A 55 -18.09 -2.52 9.69
N ARG A 56 -19.14 -3.07 9.04
CA ARG A 56 -20.54 -2.82 9.45
C ARG A 56 -20.87 -3.27 10.88
N ARG A 57 -20.06 -4.13 11.50
CA ARG A 57 -20.22 -4.58 12.88
C ARG A 57 -19.51 -3.69 13.89
N GLY A 58 -18.88 -2.60 13.42
CA GLY A 58 -18.33 -1.53 14.27
C GLY A 58 -17.08 -1.91 15.07
N PRO A 59 -16.04 -2.53 14.46
CA PRO A 59 -14.78 -2.77 15.15
C PRO A 59 -14.14 -1.45 15.60
N LYS A 60 -13.37 -1.49 16.69
CA LYS A 60 -12.54 -0.36 17.13
C LYS A 60 -11.29 -0.27 16.26
N LEU A 61 -11.38 0.46 15.15
CA LEU A 61 -10.27 0.60 14.24
C LEU A 61 -9.10 1.36 14.89
N THR A 62 -7.91 0.79 14.78
CA THR A 62 -6.63 1.51 14.95
C THR A 62 -6.41 2.44 13.75
N VAL A 63 -5.39 3.30 13.83
CA VAL A 63 -5.02 4.18 12.70
C VAL A 63 -4.65 3.38 11.44
N PHE A 64 -4.08 2.20 11.59
CA PHE A 64 -3.68 1.33 10.49
C PHE A 64 -4.89 0.75 9.75
N GLU A 65 -5.82 0.19 10.49
CA GLU A 65 -7.06 -0.38 9.95
C GLU A 65 -7.92 0.71 9.31
N ALA A 66 -8.04 1.86 9.97
CA ALA A 66 -8.77 3.01 9.44
C ALA A 66 -8.13 3.53 8.15
N ALA A 67 -6.79 3.62 8.11
CA ALA A 67 -6.06 4.05 6.91
C ALA A 67 -6.25 3.06 5.74
N ALA A 68 -6.12 1.76 6.00
CA ALA A 68 -6.32 0.72 4.99
C ALA A 68 -7.77 0.65 4.48
N ALA A 69 -8.74 0.82 5.39
CA ALA A 69 -10.17 0.82 5.04
C ALA A 69 -10.62 2.08 4.30
N GLY A 70 -9.90 3.21 4.47
CA GLY A 70 -10.30 4.51 3.93
C GLY A 70 -11.25 5.28 4.85
N ASP A 71 -11.27 4.95 6.14
CA ASP A 71 -12.07 5.68 7.13
C ASP A 71 -11.35 6.98 7.57
N LEU A 72 -11.48 8.00 6.73
CA LEU A 72 -10.86 9.31 6.96
C LEU A 72 -11.35 9.94 8.29
N ALA A 73 -12.61 9.74 8.66
CA ALA A 73 -13.15 10.30 9.89
C ALA A 73 -12.43 9.70 11.10
N ARG A 74 -12.25 8.39 11.12
CA ARG A 74 -11.55 7.69 12.19
C ARG A 74 -10.06 8.04 12.22
N VAL A 75 -9.40 8.15 11.05
CA VAL A 75 -7.99 8.58 10.98
C VAL A 75 -7.83 9.98 11.56
N ARG A 76 -8.73 10.92 11.22
CA ARG A 76 -8.73 12.27 11.78
C ARG A 76 -8.85 12.25 13.29
N GLU A 77 -9.84 11.58 13.82
CA GLU A 77 -10.05 11.47 15.28
C GLU A 77 -8.78 10.97 15.99
N LEU A 78 -8.15 9.93 15.48
CA LEU A 78 -6.97 9.33 16.11
C LEU A 78 -5.74 10.24 16.03
N VAL A 79 -5.47 10.84 14.87
CA VAL A 79 -4.31 11.71 14.64
C VAL A 79 -4.47 13.06 15.36
N GLU A 80 -5.68 13.61 15.43
CA GLU A 80 -5.93 14.86 16.18
C GLU A 80 -5.78 14.66 17.69
N ARG A 81 -6.17 13.49 18.19
CA ARG A 81 -5.96 13.13 19.59
C ARG A 81 -4.49 12.91 19.92
N GLU A 82 -3.73 12.32 19.00
CA GLU A 82 -2.33 11.99 19.18
C GLU A 82 -1.59 12.07 17.85
N ARG A 83 -0.87 13.16 17.61
CA ARG A 83 -0.16 13.43 16.35
C ARG A 83 0.84 12.33 15.96
N ALA A 84 1.45 11.68 16.94
CA ALA A 84 2.38 10.59 16.71
C ALA A 84 1.77 9.42 15.92
N GLN A 85 0.43 9.26 15.96
CA GLN A 85 -0.28 8.23 15.19
C GLN A 85 -0.07 8.36 13.68
N ALA A 86 0.18 9.54 13.14
CA ALA A 86 0.45 9.74 11.71
C ALA A 86 1.71 9.00 11.23
N ASN A 87 2.68 8.80 12.14
CA ASN A 87 3.96 8.12 11.87
C ASN A 87 4.13 6.82 12.68
N ALA A 88 3.05 6.31 13.26
CA ALA A 88 3.08 5.03 13.96
C ALA A 88 3.46 3.89 13.00
N VAL A 89 3.99 2.80 13.56
CA VAL A 89 4.33 1.60 12.78
C VAL A 89 3.51 0.43 13.31
N SER A 90 2.80 -0.23 12.40
CA SER A 90 1.97 -1.39 12.71
C SER A 90 2.80 -2.63 13.06
N PRO A 91 2.22 -3.66 13.69
CA PRO A 91 2.93 -4.92 13.96
C PRO A 91 3.53 -5.57 12.72
N ASP A 92 2.87 -5.47 11.57
CA ASP A 92 3.35 -5.94 10.26
C ASP A 92 4.31 -4.95 9.56
N GLY A 93 4.67 -3.87 10.25
CA GLY A 93 5.77 -2.98 9.86
C GLY A 93 5.41 -1.83 8.92
N TYR A 94 4.12 -1.60 8.64
CA TYR A 94 3.69 -0.52 7.76
C TYR A 94 3.31 0.76 8.53
N THR A 95 3.47 1.92 7.88
CA THR A 95 2.92 3.18 8.36
C THR A 95 1.47 3.38 7.89
N PRO A 96 0.66 4.22 8.55
CA PRO A 96 -0.68 4.56 8.06
C PRO A 96 -0.66 5.12 6.63
N LEU A 97 0.34 5.96 6.31
CA LEU A 97 0.52 6.50 4.95
C LEU A 97 0.84 5.40 3.93
N GLY A 98 1.72 4.45 4.30
CA GLY A 98 2.04 3.30 3.44
C GLY A 98 0.81 2.43 3.16
N LEU A 99 -0.02 2.17 4.18
CA LEU A 99 -1.27 1.42 4.02
C LEU A 99 -2.30 2.17 3.18
N ALA A 100 -2.50 3.48 3.45
CA ALA A 100 -3.40 4.31 2.66
C ALA A 100 -2.99 4.33 1.17
N ALA A 101 -1.68 4.43 0.89
CA ALA A 101 -1.15 4.40 -0.46
C ALA A 101 -1.37 3.03 -1.12
N PHE A 102 -1.08 1.94 -0.42
CA PHE A 102 -1.25 0.57 -0.92
C PHE A 102 -2.71 0.25 -1.26
N PHE A 103 -3.65 0.64 -0.40
CA PHE A 103 -5.08 0.43 -0.60
C PHE A 103 -5.75 1.55 -1.40
N LYS A 104 -4.99 2.49 -1.97
CA LYS A 104 -5.49 3.60 -2.82
C LYS A 104 -6.55 4.45 -2.11
N ARG A 105 -6.27 4.80 -0.85
CA ARG A 105 -7.10 5.69 -0.02
C ARG A 105 -6.54 7.11 -0.11
N SER A 106 -6.73 7.75 -1.25
CA SER A 106 -6.06 9.01 -1.61
C SER A 106 -6.41 10.16 -0.69
N ASP A 107 -7.65 10.24 -0.23
CA ASP A 107 -8.11 11.23 0.75
C ASP A 107 -7.45 11.05 2.12
N VAL A 108 -7.30 9.81 2.57
CA VAL A 108 -6.59 9.47 3.81
C VAL A 108 -5.09 9.76 3.67
N ALA A 109 -4.49 9.36 2.55
CA ALA A 109 -3.07 9.62 2.29
C ALA A 109 -2.76 11.11 2.24
N ALA A 110 -3.61 11.89 1.56
CA ALA A 110 -3.52 13.35 1.51
C ALA A 110 -3.57 13.97 2.91
N TYR A 111 -4.57 13.59 3.71
CA TYR A 111 -4.69 14.06 5.08
C TYR A 111 -3.47 13.71 5.93
N LEU A 112 -2.95 12.49 5.84
CA LEU A 112 -1.78 12.06 6.60
C LEU A 112 -0.53 12.88 6.22
N VAL A 113 -0.31 13.13 4.92
CA VAL A 113 0.77 14.02 4.43
C VAL A 113 0.62 15.41 5.02
N ASP A 114 -0.58 16.01 4.98
CA ASP A 114 -0.85 17.33 5.52
C ASP A 114 -0.64 17.40 7.07
N ARG A 115 -0.69 16.26 7.75
CA ARG A 115 -0.43 16.12 9.20
C ARG A 115 1.00 15.74 9.54
N GLY A 116 1.89 15.68 8.56
CA GLY A 116 3.32 15.44 8.73
C GLY A 116 3.68 13.95 8.79
N ALA A 117 2.89 13.09 8.15
CA ALA A 117 3.34 11.72 7.90
C ALA A 117 4.57 11.76 6.98
N ASP A 118 5.60 10.98 7.33
CA ASP A 118 6.84 10.92 6.58
C ASP A 118 6.66 10.12 5.27
N PRO A 119 6.75 10.76 4.09
CA PRO A 119 6.59 10.08 2.81
C PRO A 119 7.77 9.16 2.47
N ARG A 120 8.86 9.20 3.24
CA ARG A 120 10.05 8.35 3.07
C ARG A 120 10.05 7.14 4.00
N ALA A 121 9.14 7.08 4.96
CA ALA A 121 9.09 6.00 5.94
C ALA A 121 8.87 4.65 5.26
N ALA A 122 9.89 3.80 5.26
CA ALA A 122 9.84 2.47 4.67
C ALA A 122 9.21 1.46 5.65
N SER A 123 8.50 0.47 5.11
CA SER A 123 8.01 -0.66 5.89
C SER A 123 9.17 -1.48 6.46
N ARG A 124 8.96 -2.09 7.64
CA ARG A 124 9.98 -2.96 8.28
C ARG A 124 10.21 -4.26 7.51
N GLN A 125 9.25 -4.68 6.71
CA GLN A 125 9.36 -5.85 5.86
C GLN A 125 9.37 -5.40 4.41
N GLY A 126 10.42 -5.75 3.68
CA GLY A 126 10.57 -5.43 2.27
C GLY A 126 11.07 -4.01 1.98
N GLY A 127 11.15 -3.10 2.97
CA GLY A 127 11.67 -1.75 2.79
C GLY A 127 10.84 -0.87 1.85
N PHE A 128 9.54 -1.15 1.70
CA PHE A 128 8.66 -0.41 0.78
C PHE A 128 8.24 0.94 1.37
N THR A 129 8.53 2.02 0.65
CA THR A 129 8.02 3.36 0.98
C THR A 129 6.57 3.54 0.54
N PRO A 130 5.85 4.58 1.03
CA PRO A 130 4.53 4.93 0.51
C PRO A 130 4.48 5.09 -1.02
N LEU A 131 5.57 5.56 -1.64
CA LEU A 131 5.66 5.70 -3.09
C LEU A 131 5.70 4.33 -3.81
N HIS A 132 6.48 3.35 -3.28
CA HIS A 132 6.41 1.98 -3.78
C HIS A 132 4.99 1.42 -3.67
N SER A 133 4.34 1.66 -2.53
CA SER A 133 2.98 1.17 -2.27
C SER A 133 1.95 1.78 -3.23
N ALA A 134 2.06 3.08 -3.53
CA ALA A 134 1.15 3.76 -4.44
C ALA A 134 1.16 3.20 -5.86
N VAL A 135 2.31 2.68 -6.33
CA VAL A 135 2.50 2.15 -7.69
C VAL A 135 2.52 0.61 -7.75
N ALA A 136 2.30 -0.09 -6.61
CA ALA A 136 2.52 -1.55 -6.50
C ALA A 136 1.36 -2.42 -7.02
N THR A 137 0.22 -1.87 -7.37
CA THR A 137 -0.95 -2.67 -7.72
C THR A 137 -1.35 -2.50 -9.18
N ASP A 138 -1.63 -3.62 -9.84
CA ASP A 138 -2.24 -3.73 -11.18
C ASP A 138 -3.76 -3.93 -11.13
N ALA A 139 -4.32 -4.16 -9.93
CA ALA A 139 -5.75 -4.45 -9.74
C ALA A 139 -6.69 -3.27 -10.00
N ALA A 140 -6.17 -2.04 -10.07
CA ALA A 140 -6.91 -0.83 -10.40
C ALA A 140 -5.93 0.23 -10.95
N PRO A 141 -6.38 1.19 -11.77
CA PRO A 141 -5.53 2.28 -12.23
C PRO A 141 -4.84 2.96 -11.05
N THR A 142 -3.56 3.29 -11.21
CA THR A 142 -2.82 4.05 -10.21
C THR A 142 -3.43 5.44 -10.07
N ASP A 143 -3.58 5.90 -8.85
CA ASP A 143 -3.94 7.28 -8.58
C ASP A 143 -2.69 8.17 -8.75
N VAL A 144 -2.56 8.70 -9.96
CA VAL A 144 -1.41 9.55 -10.34
C VAL A 144 -1.33 10.82 -9.49
N GLU A 145 -2.47 11.34 -9.03
CA GLU A 145 -2.51 12.50 -8.13
C GLU A 145 -1.90 12.17 -6.77
N LEU A 146 -2.17 10.97 -6.25
CA LEU A 146 -1.51 10.48 -5.03
C LEU A 146 -0.01 10.35 -5.22
N VAL A 147 0.44 9.77 -6.35
CA VAL A 147 1.88 9.66 -6.66
C VAL A 147 2.54 11.03 -6.69
N ARG A 148 1.92 12.01 -7.39
CA ARG A 148 2.40 13.40 -7.44
C ARG A 148 2.46 14.03 -6.05
N ARG A 149 1.42 13.90 -5.26
CA ARG A 149 1.37 14.43 -3.89
C ARG A 149 2.46 13.86 -2.98
N LEU A 150 2.75 12.56 -3.09
CA LEU A 150 3.85 11.94 -2.35
C LEU A 150 5.21 12.51 -2.77
N LEU A 151 5.44 12.69 -4.08
CA LEU A 151 6.68 13.29 -4.62
C LEU A 151 6.83 14.75 -4.16
N ASP A 152 5.76 15.54 -4.24
CA ASP A 152 5.75 16.95 -3.79
C ASP A 152 5.98 17.06 -2.27
N ALA A 153 5.55 16.08 -1.50
CA ALA A 153 5.82 15.97 -0.06
C ALA A 153 7.25 15.50 0.25
N GLY A 154 8.06 15.19 -0.75
CA GLY A 154 9.47 14.82 -0.62
C GLY A 154 9.72 13.30 -0.56
N ALA A 155 8.81 12.48 -1.07
CA ALA A 155 9.13 11.07 -1.32
C ALA A 155 10.30 10.98 -2.29
N ASP A 156 11.22 10.04 -2.04
CA ASP A 156 12.36 9.80 -2.91
C ASP A 156 11.96 8.87 -4.08
N PRO A 157 11.97 9.34 -5.35
CA PRO A 157 11.64 8.51 -6.51
C PRO A 157 12.65 7.37 -6.72
N ASN A 158 13.82 7.44 -6.08
CA ASN A 158 14.90 6.47 -6.17
C ASN A 158 15.04 5.62 -4.89
N ALA A 159 14.11 5.73 -3.95
CA ALA A 159 14.12 4.91 -2.75
C ALA A 159 14.25 3.42 -3.12
N ARG A 160 15.08 2.69 -2.38
CA ARG A 160 15.34 1.26 -2.65
C ARG A 160 14.63 0.40 -1.61
N SER A 161 13.89 -0.59 -2.09
CA SER A 161 13.38 -1.68 -1.25
C SER A 161 14.52 -2.62 -0.79
N GLU A 162 14.24 -3.58 0.09
CA GLU A 162 15.21 -4.60 0.50
C GLU A 162 15.76 -5.41 -0.68
N SER A 163 14.98 -5.62 -1.73
CA SER A 163 15.45 -6.26 -2.98
C SER A 163 16.19 -5.29 -3.93
N GLY A 164 16.47 -4.07 -3.48
CA GLY A 164 17.11 -3.03 -4.26
C GLY A 164 16.24 -2.41 -5.35
N GLY A 165 14.98 -2.81 -5.46
CA GLY A 165 14.03 -2.25 -6.42
C GLY A 165 13.62 -0.82 -6.03
N THR A 166 13.42 0.03 -7.04
CA THR A 166 12.90 1.40 -6.88
C THR A 166 11.44 1.47 -7.33
N PRO A 167 10.71 2.57 -7.08
CA PRO A 167 9.38 2.77 -7.66
C PRO A 167 9.32 2.59 -9.18
N LEU A 168 10.40 2.93 -9.94
CA LEU A 168 10.49 2.66 -11.37
C LEU A 168 10.49 1.16 -11.70
N HIS A 169 11.16 0.32 -10.89
CA HIS A 169 11.08 -1.14 -11.07
C HIS A 169 9.66 -1.65 -10.85
N THR A 170 8.95 -1.07 -9.89
CA THR A 170 7.55 -1.44 -9.60
C THR A 170 6.63 -1.06 -10.75
N THR A 171 6.73 0.17 -11.30
CA THR A 171 5.93 0.58 -12.46
C THR A 171 6.25 -0.23 -13.71
N ALA A 172 7.52 -0.61 -13.89
CA ALA A 172 7.94 -1.50 -14.97
C ALA A 172 7.35 -2.91 -14.84
N PHE A 173 7.22 -3.42 -13.61
CA PHE A 173 6.60 -4.72 -13.32
C PHE A 173 5.09 -4.71 -13.56
N THR A 174 4.39 -3.64 -13.12
CA THR A 174 2.92 -3.50 -13.24
C THR A 174 2.47 -3.04 -14.63
N GLY A 175 3.37 -2.47 -15.44
CA GLY A 175 3.01 -1.88 -16.73
C GLY A 175 2.42 -0.48 -16.62
N ASP A 176 2.61 0.21 -15.49
CA ASP A 176 2.07 1.54 -15.24
C ASP A 176 2.93 2.63 -15.88
N ARG A 177 2.65 2.90 -17.15
CA ARG A 177 3.34 3.91 -17.94
C ARG A 177 3.19 5.32 -17.35
N THR A 178 2.00 5.69 -16.91
CA THR A 178 1.71 7.05 -16.46
C THR A 178 2.50 7.41 -15.20
N SER A 179 2.51 6.51 -14.22
CA SER A 179 3.33 6.72 -13.02
C SER A 179 4.82 6.64 -13.31
N MET A 180 5.24 5.78 -14.25
CA MET A 180 6.64 5.72 -14.70
C MET A 180 7.11 7.07 -15.27
N GLU A 181 6.33 7.66 -16.19
CA GLU A 181 6.65 8.96 -16.79
C GLU A 181 6.75 10.05 -15.71
N LEU A 182 5.79 10.09 -14.77
CA LEU A 182 5.81 11.02 -13.64
C LEU A 182 7.06 10.83 -12.75
N LEU A 183 7.42 9.59 -12.42
CA LEU A 183 8.61 9.29 -11.64
C LEU A 183 9.89 9.79 -12.35
N LEU A 184 9.99 9.59 -13.67
CA LEU A 184 11.11 10.07 -14.48
C LEU A 184 11.19 11.61 -14.53
N GLU A 185 10.05 12.29 -14.63
CA GLU A 185 9.96 13.75 -14.57
C GLU A 185 10.41 14.29 -13.21
N CYS A 186 10.14 13.56 -12.13
CA CYS A 186 10.52 13.92 -10.76
C CYS A 186 11.92 13.40 -10.34
N GLY A 187 12.77 13.00 -11.29
CA GLY A 187 14.16 12.62 -11.03
C GLY A 187 14.38 11.12 -10.77
N GLY A 188 13.46 10.29 -11.18
CA GLY A 188 13.64 8.83 -11.18
C GLY A 188 14.81 8.42 -12.09
N ASP A 189 15.70 7.58 -11.57
CA ASP A 189 16.90 7.13 -12.26
C ASP A 189 16.71 5.72 -12.84
N ALA A 190 16.52 5.64 -14.16
CA ALA A 190 16.33 4.39 -14.89
C ALA A 190 17.59 3.49 -14.91
N SER A 191 18.77 4.03 -14.54
CA SER A 191 20.03 3.25 -14.53
C SER A 191 20.21 2.40 -13.27
N ILE A 192 19.42 2.62 -12.23
CA ILE A 192 19.51 1.88 -10.98
C ILE A 192 19.20 0.40 -11.24
N LYS A 193 20.08 -0.46 -10.72
CA LYS A 193 19.91 -1.91 -10.76
C LYS A 193 19.47 -2.42 -9.39
N ASN A 194 18.51 -3.33 -9.38
CA ASN A 194 18.13 -4.08 -8.18
C ASN A 194 19.21 -5.10 -7.78
N GLU A 195 19.00 -5.87 -6.72
CA GLU A 195 19.96 -6.90 -6.26
C GLU A 195 20.20 -8.04 -7.26
N GLN A 196 19.28 -8.25 -8.21
CA GLN A 196 19.44 -9.20 -9.31
C GLN A 196 20.24 -8.61 -10.49
N GLY A 197 20.74 -7.38 -10.36
CA GLY A 197 21.44 -6.67 -11.42
C GLY A 197 20.56 -6.15 -12.55
N LYS A 198 19.22 -6.16 -12.38
CA LYS A 198 18.26 -5.75 -13.40
C LYS A 198 17.87 -4.29 -13.22
N THR A 199 17.78 -3.57 -14.34
CA THR A 199 17.16 -2.24 -14.42
C THR A 199 15.63 -2.36 -14.52
N ALA A 200 14.92 -1.23 -14.36
CA ALA A 200 13.49 -1.18 -14.62
C ALA A 200 13.15 -1.57 -16.07
N ALA A 201 14.00 -1.22 -17.06
CA ALA A 201 13.83 -1.61 -18.45
C ALA A 201 13.91 -3.14 -18.63
N ASP A 202 14.83 -3.81 -17.93
CA ASP A 202 14.95 -5.28 -17.96
C ASP A 202 13.69 -5.94 -17.43
N ILE A 203 13.15 -5.44 -16.30
CA ILE A 203 11.88 -5.92 -15.71
C ILE A 203 10.71 -5.74 -16.70
N ALA A 204 10.58 -4.55 -17.30
CA ALA A 204 9.52 -4.28 -18.27
C ALA A 204 9.57 -5.27 -19.46
N ARG A 205 10.77 -5.56 -19.96
CA ARG A 205 10.98 -6.51 -21.06
C ARG A 205 10.57 -7.93 -20.67
N GLU A 206 10.96 -8.39 -19.49
CA GLU A 206 10.59 -9.70 -18.96
C GLU A 206 9.08 -9.86 -18.73
N ARG A 207 8.40 -8.76 -18.40
CA ARG A 207 6.94 -8.72 -18.20
C ARG A 207 6.15 -8.51 -19.51
N GLY A 208 6.84 -8.29 -20.63
CA GLY A 208 6.22 -8.07 -21.93
C GLY A 208 5.74 -6.61 -22.16
N HIS A 209 6.13 -5.68 -21.30
CA HIS A 209 5.81 -4.25 -21.41
C HIS A 209 6.83 -3.55 -22.33
N SER A 210 6.87 -3.95 -23.61
CA SER A 210 7.90 -3.53 -24.56
C SER A 210 7.98 -2.02 -24.79
N GLU A 211 6.85 -1.32 -24.75
CA GLU A 211 6.82 0.15 -24.88
C GLU A 211 7.47 0.83 -23.67
N ILE A 212 7.19 0.38 -22.45
CA ILE A 212 7.81 0.87 -21.23
C ILE A 212 9.32 0.61 -21.24
N ALA A 213 9.73 -0.61 -21.64
CA ALA A 213 11.15 -0.94 -21.73
C ALA A 213 11.89 0.02 -22.66
N ARG A 214 11.34 0.28 -23.85
CA ARG A 214 11.91 1.22 -24.81
C ARG A 214 12.00 2.66 -24.25
N LEU A 215 10.96 3.16 -23.62
CA LEU A 215 10.96 4.51 -23.04
C LEU A 215 12.04 4.66 -21.96
N LEU A 216 12.23 3.64 -21.12
CA LEU A 216 13.27 3.63 -20.10
C LEU A 216 14.68 3.58 -20.71
N GLU A 217 14.89 2.84 -21.79
CA GLU A 217 16.17 2.76 -22.53
C GLU A 217 16.50 4.11 -23.22
N ASP A 218 15.50 4.74 -23.86
CA ASP A 218 15.67 6.04 -24.50
C ASP A 218 16.10 7.12 -23.48
N ARG A 219 15.62 7.04 -22.25
CA ARG A 219 16.06 7.91 -21.14
C ARG A 219 17.51 7.71 -20.73
N LEU A 220 18.04 6.50 -20.83
CA LEU A 220 19.44 6.20 -20.53
C LEU A 220 20.40 6.76 -21.60
N THR A 221 19.94 6.86 -22.85
CA THR A 221 20.76 7.35 -23.99
C THR A 221 20.77 8.87 -24.12
N GLN A 222 19.83 9.57 -23.46
CA GLN A 222 19.70 11.05 -23.50
C GLN A 222 20.48 11.77 -22.39
N ARG A 223 21.20 11.03 -21.51
CA ARG A 223 22.11 11.56 -20.49
C ARG A 223 23.53 11.55 -20.98
#